data_3fe0de91cfd9ac69522da976f500a695
#
_entry.id   3fe0de91cfd9ac69522da976f500a695
#
_cell.length_a   1.000
_cell.length_b   1.000
_cell.length_c   1.000
_cell.angle_alpha   90.00
_cell.angle_beta   90.00
_cell.angle_gamma   90.00
#
_symmetry.space_group_name_H-M   'P 1'
#
loop_
_entity.id
_entity.type
_entity.pdbx_description
1 polymer ?
#
loop_
_entity_poly.entity_id
_entity_poly.type
_entity_poly.pdbx_seq_one_letter_code
_entity_poly.pdbx_strand_id
1 'polypeptide(L)'
;CQELGLNTCWVGMTHGKSKAEIKRGQKLLVIISLGYGETQGVPHKSKSIAELGKADQSTEWFGRGMEAVSLAPTAVNQQKFLFELKNGNVTAKNLGGFYSNMDLGIAKYHFEAATGHEVK
;
A
#
# COMPACT_ATOMS: atom_id res chain seq x y z
N CYS A 1 11.38 -9.71 -0.03
CA CYS A 1 11.84 -9.71 -1.44
C CYS A 1 12.89 -8.63 -1.66
N GLN A 2 12.65 -7.39 -1.24
CA GLN A 2 13.60 -6.28 -1.43
C GLN A 2 15.01 -6.59 -0.89
N GLU A 3 15.11 -7.14 0.31
CA GLU A 3 16.39 -7.53 0.93
C GLU A 3 17.14 -8.62 0.15
N LEU A 4 16.41 -9.40 -0.64
CA LEU A 4 16.94 -10.46 -1.51
C LEU A 4 17.19 -9.98 -2.95
N GLY A 5 17.01 -8.68 -3.23
CA GLY A 5 17.14 -8.11 -4.57
C GLY A 5 16.04 -8.53 -5.56
N LEU A 6 14.92 -9.07 -5.06
CA LEU A 6 13.79 -9.50 -5.89
C LEU A 6 12.85 -8.33 -6.16
N ASN A 7 12.45 -8.20 -7.41
CA ASN A 7 11.33 -7.34 -7.81
C ASN A 7 10.01 -8.05 -7.55
N THR A 8 8.98 -7.27 -7.24
CA THR A 8 7.62 -7.77 -7.04
C THR A 8 6.60 -6.92 -7.78
N CYS A 9 5.49 -7.54 -8.19
CA CYS A 9 4.38 -6.83 -8.81
C CYS A 9 3.05 -7.41 -8.34
N TRP A 10 2.14 -6.55 -7.91
CA TRP A 10 0.76 -6.90 -7.58
C TRP A 10 -0.07 -7.02 -8.86
N VAL A 11 -0.66 -8.19 -9.12
CA VAL A 11 -1.43 -8.49 -10.33
C VAL A 11 -2.87 -8.81 -9.94
N GLY A 12 -3.76 -7.84 -10.13
CA GLY A 12 -5.17 -7.96 -9.74
C GLY A 12 -6.10 -8.48 -10.84
N MET A 13 -5.83 -8.16 -12.11
CA MET A 13 -6.77 -8.41 -13.22
C MET A 13 -6.19 -9.25 -14.34
N THR A 14 -4.93 -9.08 -14.67
CA THR A 14 -4.32 -9.60 -15.91
C THR A 14 -3.61 -10.94 -15.71
N HIS A 15 -4.00 -11.70 -14.68
CA HIS A 15 -3.47 -13.04 -14.47
C HIS A 15 -4.33 -14.10 -15.16
N GLY A 16 -3.70 -15.16 -15.64
CA GLY A 16 -4.37 -16.35 -16.16
C GLY A 16 -5.00 -17.19 -15.03
N LYS A 17 -5.41 -18.42 -15.35
CA LYS A 17 -5.91 -19.36 -14.35
C LYS A 17 -4.81 -19.67 -13.33
N SER A 18 -5.10 -19.41 -12.06
CA SER A 18 -4.22 -19.80 -10.96
C SER A 18 -4.34 -21.30 -10.68
N LYS A 19 -3.22 -21.94 -10.32
CA LYS A 19 -3.20 -23.31 -9.77
C LYS A 19 -3.37 -23.33 -8.24
N ALA A 20 -3.56 -22.17 -7.60
CA ALA A 20 -3.83 -22.10 -6.17
C ALA A 20 -5.13 -22.84 -5.82
N GLU A 21 -5.08 -23.64 -4.78
CA GLU A 21 -6.28 -24.32 -4.25
C GLU A 21 -7.16 -23.28 -3.55
N ILE A 22 -8.35 -23.05 -4.11
CA ILE A 22 -9.34 -22.12 -3.55
C ILE A 22 -10.43 -22.95 -2.88
N LYS A 23 -10.51 -22.88 -1.56
CA LYS A 23 -11.53 -23.58 -0.77
C LYS A 23 -12.89 -22.87 -0.90
N ARG A 24 -13.96 -23.63 -0.57
CA ARG A 24 -15.33 -23.08 -0.54
C ARG A 24 -15.39 -21.84 0.36
N GLY A 25 -15.95 -20.74 -0.15
CA GLY A 25 -16.06 -19.47 0.56
C GLY A 25 -14.83 -18.56 0.46
N GLN A 26 -13.75 -19.01 -0.17
CA GLN A 26 -12.57 -18.19 -0.47
C GLN A 26 -12.63 -17.62 -1.88
N LYS A 27 -11.95 -16.50 -2.08
CA LYS A 27 -11.80 -15.85 -3.37
C LYS A 27 -10.33 -15.48 -3.58
N LEU A 28 -9.78 -15.77 -4.76
CA LEU A 28 -8.50 -15.24 -5.17
C LEU A 28 -8.66 -13.74 -5.44
N LEU A 29 -8.00 -12.91 -4.66
CA LEU A 29 -8.07 -11.45 -4.78
C LEU A 29 -6.98 -10.90 -5.70
N VAL A 30 -5.77 -11.45 -5.58
CA VAL A 30 -4.58 -10.92 -6.24
C VAL A 30 -3.52 -12.00 -6.33
N ILE A 31 -2.63 -11.89 -7.29
CA ILE A 31 -1.38 -12.66 -7.39
C ILE A 31 -0.24 -11.66 -7.24
N ILE A 32 0.80 -12.05 -6.52
CA ILE A 32 2.06 -11.30 -6.49
C ILE A 32 3.07 -12.06 -7.31
N SER A 33 3.49 -11.51 -8.44
CA SER A 33 4.63 -12.03 -9.18
C SER A 33 5.91 -11.56 -8.53
N LEU A 34 6.93 -12.41 -8.52
CA LEU A 34 8.24 -12.08 -7.96
C LEU A 34 9.34 -12.71 -8.82
N GLY A 35 10.49 -12.06 -8.88
CA GLY A 35 11.64 -12.55 -9.66
C GLY A 35 12.72 -11.49 -9.77
N TYR A 36 13.83 -11.85 -10.42
CA TYR A 36 14.88 -10.90 -10.77
C TYR A 36 14.49 -10.20 -12.07
N GLY A 37 14.27 -8.89 -11.99
CA GLY A 37 13.98 -8.06 -13.17
C GLY A 37 15.26 -7.61 -13.87
N GLU A 38 15.15 -7.23 -15.14
CA GLU A 38 16.26 -6.62 -15.89
C GLU A 38 16.69 -5.27 -15.29
N THR A 39 15.75 -4.58 -14.64
CA THR A 39 15.99 -3.30 -13.95
C THR A 39 15.33 -3.33 -12.58
N GLN A 40 15.70 -2.41 -11.70
CA GLN A 40 15.04 -2.24 -10.39
C GLN A 40 13.72 -1.44 -10.49
N GLY A 41 13.25 -1.19 -11.68
CA GLY A 41 12.04 -0.39 -11.93
C GLY A 41 12.27 1.11 -11.74
N VAL A 42 11.18 1.85 -11.81
CA VAL A 42 11.16 3.30 -11.60
C VAL A 42 10.08 3.65 -10.57
N PRO A 43 10.28 4.71 -9.76
CA PRO A 43 9.25 5.17 -8.83
C PRO A 43 7.96 5.55 -9.58
N HIS A 44 6.81 5.17 -9.05
CA HIS A 44 5.54 5.67 -9.58
C HIS A 44 5.34 7.15 -9.21
N LYS A 45 4.50 7.86 -9.93
CA LYS A 45 4.11 9.23 -9.59
C LYS A 45 3.22 9.20 -8.34
N SER A 46 3.71 9.79 -7.25
CA SER A 46 2.98 9.89 -5.98
C SER A 46 2.25 11.22 -5.86
N LYS A 47 1.10 11.19 -5.18
CA LYS A 47 0.47 12.39 -4.64
C LYS A 47 1.35 12.99 -3.55
N SER A 48 1.18 14.27 -3.27
CA SER A 48 1.87 14.92 -2.16
C SER A 48 1.42 14.35 -0.82
N ILE A 49 2.30 14.39 0.18
CA ILE A 49 1.96 13.96 1.55
C ILE A 49 0.75 14.73 2.08
N ALA A 50 0.62 16.02 1.75
CA ALA A 50 -0.51 16.85 2.17
C ALA A 50 -1.86 16.42 1.57
N GLU A 51 -1.85 15.74 0.41
CA GLU A 51 -3.06 15.14 -0.17
C GLU A 51 -3.39 13.78 0.44
N LEU A 52 -2.41 13.05 0.95
CA LEU A 52 -2.54 11.70 1.48
C LEU A 52 -2.71 11.66 3.00
N GLY A 53 -2.30 12.71 3.72
CA GLY A 53 -2.31 12.74 5.17
C GLY A 53 -2.60 14.09 5.78
N LYS A 54 -3.19 14.05 6.98
CA LYS A 54 -3.45 15.22 7.82
C LYS A 54 -3.01 14.92 9.26
N ALA A 55 -2.49 15.91 9.95
CA ALA A 55 -2.09 15.78 11.34
C ALA A 55 -2.53 17.01 12.13
N ASP A 56 -3.01 16.80 13.35
CA ASP A 56 -3.30 17.88 14.31
C ASP A 56 -2.03 18.50 14.91
N GLN A 57 -0.94 17.74 14.89
CA GLN A 57 0.39 18.20 15.29
C GLN A 57 1.46 17.57 14.39
N SER A 58 2.50 18.31 14.11
CA SER A 58 3.64 17.80 13.34
C SER A 58 4.46 16.85 14.22
N THR A 59 4.66 15.62 13.74
CA THR A 59 5.54 14.64 14.38
C THR A 59 6.43 13.98 13.35
N GLU A 60 7.70 13.80 13.69
CA GLU A 60 8.68 13.19 12.78
C GLU A 60 8.27 11.77 12.35
N TRP A 61 7.80 10.95 13.31
CA TRP A 61 7.40 9.57 13.02
C TRP A 61 6.19 9.49 12.06
N PHE A 62 5.19 10.40 12.18
CA PHE A 62 4.06 10.44 11.25
C PHE A 62 4.52 10.85 9.86
N GLY A 63 5.42 11.85 9.75
CA GLY A 63 6.04 12.25 8.47
C GLY A 63 6.73 11.06 7.79
N ARG A 64 7.56 10.32 8.52
CA ARG A 64 8.24 9.12 8.05
C ARG A 64 7.26 8.02 7.59
N GLY A 65 6.16 7.83 8.34
CA GLY A 65 5.08 6.92 7.94
C GLY A 65 4.41 7.35 6.65
N MET A 66 4.15 8.65 6.47
CA MET A 66 3.53 9.18 5.26
C MET A 66 4.45 9.12 4.03
N GLU A 67 5.75 9.25 4.21
CA GLU A 67 6.73 8.99 3.15
C GLU A 67 6.63 7.53 2.68
N ALA A 68 6.57 6.58 3.61
CA ALA A 68 6.39 5.15 3.28
C ALA A 68 5.03 4.89 2.59
N VAL A 69 3.95 5.52 3.05
CA VAL A 69 2.62 5.45 2.42
C VAL A 69 2.64 5.96 0.98
N SER A 70 3.40 7.02 0.70
CA SER A 70 3.52 7.58 -0.64
C SER A 70 4.16 6.62 -1.65
N LEU A 71 4.86 5.58 -1.17
CA LEU A 71 5.48 4.52 -1.98
C LEU A 71 4.59 3.29 -2.15
N ALA A 72 3.44 3.24 -1.47
CA ALA A 72 2.53 2.10 -1.54
C ALA A 72 1.94 1.94 -2.94
N PRO A 73 2.07 0.77 -3.58
CA PRO A 73 1.43 0.53 -4.87
C PRO A 73 -0.09 0.50 -4.71
N THR A 74 -0.80 1.07 -5.69
CA THR A 74 -2.26 1.07 -5.72
C THR A 74 -2.79 0.69 -7.10
N ALA A 75 -4.00 0.15 -7.16
CA ALA A 75 -4.65 -0.17 -8.42
C ALA A 75 -4.71 1.07 -9.32
N VAL A 76 -4.24 0.95 -10.56
CA VAL A 76 -4.14 2.05 -11.54
C VAL A 76 -3.51 3.34 -10.99
N ASN A 77 -2.64 3.20 -9.99
CA ASN A 77 -1.98 4.30 -9.29
C ASN A 77 -2.95 5.37 -8.74
N GLN A 78 -4.14 4.96 -8.28
CA GLN A 78 -5.21 5.87 -7.88
C GLN A 78 -4.98 6.57 -6.54
N GLN A 79 -4.25 5.95 -5.60
CA GLN A 79 -3.89 6.51 -4.29
C GLN A 79 -5.09 7.17 -3.57
N LYS A 80 -6.21 6.43 -3.46
CA LYS A 80 -7.49 6.91 -2.91
C LYS A 80 -7.66 6.51 -1.45
N PHE A 81 -6.82 7.06 -0.60
CA PHE A 81 -6.91 6.93 0.86
C PHE A 81 -6.49 8.24 1.52
N LEU A 82 -6.84 8.40 2.78
CA LEU A 82 -6.44 9.53 3.62
C LEU A 82 -6.07 9.03 5.01
N PHE A 83 -4.87 9.37 5.46
CA PHE A 83 -4.39 9.12 6.81
C PHE A 83 -4.61 10.35 7.69
N GLU A 84 -5.04 10.15 8.93
CA GLU A 84 -5.23 11.24 9.88
C GLU A 84 -4.57 10.90 11.21
N LEU A 85 -3.65 11.76 11.66
CA LEU A 85 -3.13 11.73 13.02
C LEU A 85 -3.95 12.68 13.89
N LYS A 86 -4.57 12.16 14.93
CA LYS A 86 -5.33 12.95 15.91
C LYS A 86 -5.15 12.40 17.31
N ASN A 87 -4.76 13.27 18.25
CA ASN A 87 -4.52 12.90 19.65
C ASN A 87 -3.60 11.67 19.78
N GLY A 88 -2.54 11.58 18.98
CA GLY A 88 -1.58 10.47 18.98
C GLY A 88 -2.07 9.17 18.35
N ASN A 89 -3.30 9.13 17.82
CA ASN A 89 -3.84 7.97 17.10
C ASN A 89 -3.86 8.20 15.61
N VAL A 90 -3.44 7.18 14.87
CA VAL A 90 -3.51 7.20 13.40
C VAL A 90 -4.73 6.41 12.93
N THR A 91 -5.51 7.03 12.08
CA THR A 91 -6.62 6.39 11.38
C THR A 91 -6.41 6.51 9.87
N ALA A 92 -6.94 5.57 9.11
CA ALA A 92 -6.89 5.64 7.65
C ALA A 92 -8.27 5.39 7.04
N LYS A 93 -8.65 6.24 6.07
CA LYS A 93 -9.94 6.19 5.40
C LYS A 93 -9.77 5.77 3.95
N ASN A 94 -10.63 4.86 3.50
CA ASN A 94 -10.81 4.52 2.10
C ASN A 94 -11.67 5.59 1.43
N LEU A 95 -11.19 6.18 0.33
CA LEU A 95 -11.90 7.19 -0.45
C LEU A 95 -12.63 6.59 -1.66
N GLY A 96 -12.75 5.26 -1.71
CA GLY A 96 -13.45 4.54 -2.77
C GLY A 96 -12.58 4.25 -4.00
N GLY A 97 -13.15 3.46 -4.92
CA GLY A 97 -12.48 3.07 -6.14
C GLY A 97 -12.29 1.56 -6.24
N PHE A 98 -11.83 1.14 -7.41
CA PHE A 98 -11.57 -0.25 -7.73
C PHE A 98 -10.37 -0.78 -6.91
N TYR A 99 -10.51 -1.94 -6.26
CA TYR A 99 -9.51 -2.50 -5.32
C TYR A 99 -9.11 -1.60 -4.14
N SER A 100 -9.83 -0.53 -3.85
CA SER A 100 -9.45 0.48 -2.86
C SER A 100 -9.26 -0.05 -1.43
N ASN A 101 -9.95 -1.12 -1.03
CA ASN A 101 -9.73 -1.78 0.26
C ASN A 101 -8.36 -2.47 0.32
N MET A 102 -7.92 -3.06 -0.80
CA MET A 102 -6.60 -3.68 -0.90
C MET A 102 -5.51 -2.59 -0.89
N ASP A 103 -5.69 -1.54 -1.67
CA ASP A 103 -4.80 -0.39 -1.70
C ASP A 103 -4.61 0.21 -0.30
N LEU A 104 -5.72 0.38 0.44
CA LEU A 104 -5.67 0.87 1.82
C LEU A 104 -4.90 -0.09 2.73
N GLY A 105 -5.12 -1.40 2.60
CA GLY A 105 -4.39 -2.42 3.38
C GLY A 105 -2.89 -2.37 3.13
N ILE A 106 -2.47 -2.22 1.87
CA ILE A 106 -1.06 -2.06 1.50
C ILE A 106 -0.48 -0.78 2.11
N ALA A 107 -1.19 0.34 1.98
CA ALA A 107 -0.76 1.63 2.52
C ALA A 107 -0.64 1.61 4.06
N LYS A 108 -1.59 0.99 4.77
CA LYS A 108 -1.52 0.80 6.23
C LYS A 108 -0.28 -0.01 6.61
N TYR A 109 -0.02 -1.12 5.93
CA TYR A 109 1.17 -1.92 6.19
C TYR A 109 2.48 -1.13 5.97
N HIS A 110 2.56 -0.32 4.91
CA HIS A 110 3.72 0.55 4.67
C HIS A 110 3.95 1.52 5.84
N PHE A 111 2.87 2.14 6.34
CA PHE A 111 2.94 3.04 7.49
C PHE A 111 3.44 2.32 8.75
N GLU A 112 2.81 1.19 9.08
CA GLU A 112 3.12 0.40 10.27
C GLU A 112 4.55 -0.15 10.24
N ALA A 113 4.98 -0.67 9.10
CA ALA A 113 6.34 -1.18 8.91
C ALA A 113 7.42 -0.10 9.08
N ALA A 114 7.13 1.13 8.64
CA ALA A 114 8.08 2.25 8.73
C ALA A 114 8.13 2.90 10.12
N THR A 115 7.04 2.81 10.88
CA THR A 115 6.88 3.59 12.14
C THR A 115 6.78 2.73 13.39
N GLY A 116 6.33 1.49 13.27
CA GLY A 116 5.93 0.64 14.40
C GLY A 116 4.60 1.04 15.06
N HIS A 117 3.89 2.05 14.51
CA HIS A 117 2.60 2.51 15.01
C HIS A 117 1.46 1.86 14.23
N GLU A 118 0.46 1.33 14.96
CA GLU A 118 -0.74 0.74 14.39
C GLU A 118 -1.65 1.81 13.75
N VAL A 119 -2.26 1.48 12.63
CA VAL A 119 -3.26 2.30 11.94
C VAL A 119 -4.65 1.69 12.12
N LYS A 120 -5.54 2.40 12.77
CA LYS A 120 -6.94 2.01 13.02
C LYS A 120 -7.84 2.20 11.81
#